data_b78ca52297e2795329db136699bcebf2
#
_entry.id   b78ca52297e2795329db136699bcebf2
#
_cell.length_a   1.000
_cell.length_b   1.000
_cell.length_c   1.000
_cell.angle_alpha   90.00
_cell.angle_beta   90.00
_cell.angle_gamma   90.00
#
_symmetry.space_group_name_H-M   'P 1'
#
loop_
_entity.id
_entity.type
_entity.pdbx_description
1 polymer ?
#
loop_
_entity_poly.entity_id
_entity_poly.type
_entity_poly.pdbx_seq_one_letter_code
_entity_poly.pdbx_strand_id
1 'polypeptide(L)'
;MDYVPIVMFVYNRADHFTQTYEALAKCPEAKNSILYIFSDGAKNENAVHKVQQVRKTAKAFAKQDDFKEVFITESPENKGLANS
;
A
#
# COMPACT_ATOMS: atom_id res chain seq x y z
N MET A 1 8.74 -20.58 11.39
CA MET A 1 9.46 -19.76 10.39
C MET A 1 8.98 -18.33 10.50
N ASP A 2 9.90 -17.41 10.62
CA ASP A 2 9.53 -16.01 10.80
C ASP A 2 9.27 -15.32 9.47
N TYR A 3 8.20 -14.56 9.42
CA TYR A 3 7.89 -13.76 8.23
C TYR A 3 8.48 -12.36 8.38
N VAL A 4 8.89 -11.79 7.25
CA VAL A 4 9.47 -10.46 7.23
C VAL A 4 8.33 -9.44 7.05
N PRO A 5 8.13 -8.51 8.00
CA PRO A 5 7.13 -7.47 7.84
C PRO A 5 7.66 -6.35 6.93
N ILE A 6 6.84 -5.95 5.97
CA ILE A 6 7.17 -4.84 5.08
C ILE A 6 6.07 -3.81 5.25
N VAL A 7 6.47 -2.57 5.56
CA VAL A 7 5.53 -1.47 5.72
C VAL A 7 5.66 -0.52 4.55
N MET A 8 4.51 -0.19 3.93
CA MET A 8 4.47 0.69 2.78
C MET A 8 3.44 1.78 3.03
N PHE A 9 3.84 3.03 2.86
CA PHE A 9 2.94 4.16 2.99
C PHE A 9 2.60 4.67 1.60
N VAL A 10 1.32 4.81 1.32
CA VAL A 10 0.84 5.26 0.01
C VAL A 10 -0.14 6.41 0.19
N TYR A 11 -0.24 7.26 -0.82
CA TYR A 11 -1.15 8.38 -0.77
C TYR A 11 -1.90 8.53 -2.10
N ASN A 12 -1.38 9.33 -3.03
CA ASN A 12 -2.13 9.67 -4.24
C ASN A 12 -1.38 9.35 -5.54
N ARG A 13 -0.36 8.50 -5.49
CA ARG A 13 0.47 8.20 -6.65
C ARG A 13 0.40 6.71 -6.97
N ALA A 14 -0.64 6.34 -7.72
CA ALA A 14 -0.87 4.93 -8.07
C ALA A 14 0.26 4.35 -8.91
N ASP A 15 0.81 5.13 -9.83
CA ASP A 15 1.90 4.67 -10.69
C ASP A 15 3.17 4.41 -9.87
N HIS A 16 3.50 5.32 -8.96
CA HIS A 16 4.66 5.14 -8.08
C HIS A 16 4.46 3.92 -7.16
N PHE A 17 3.26 3.80 -6.59
CA PHE A 17 2.91 2.66 -5.77
C PHE A 17 3.06 1.36 -6.53
N THR A 18 2.56 1.31 -7.78
CA THR A 18 2.64 0.13 -8.62
C THR A 18 4.10 -0.28 -8.86
N GLN A 19 4.96 0.68 -9.19
CA GLN A 19 6.36 0.39 -9.42
C GLN A 19 7.04 -0.18 -8.18
N THR A 20 6.76 0.42 -7.02
CA THR A 20 7.33 -0.04 -5.76
C THR A 20 6.83 -1.44 -5.42
N TYR A 21 5.53 -1.67 -5.57
CA TYR A 21 4.96 -2.97 -5.30
C TYR A 21 5.57 -4.06 -6.19
N GLU A 22 5.67 -3.78 -7.49
CA GLU A 22 6.21 -4.76 -8.41
C GLU A 22 7.67 -5.09 -8.10
N ALA A 23 8.45 -4.09 -7.68
CA ALA A 23 9.83 -4.32 -7.28
C ALA A 23 9.92 -5.23 -6.07
N LEU A 24 9.04 -5.02 -5.10
CA LEU A 24 8.99 -5.86 -3.89
C LEU A 24 8.52 -7.28 -4.23
N ALA A 25 7.53 -7.40 -5.11
CA ALA A 25 6.97 -8.69 -5.46
C ALA A 25 7.97 -9.58 -6.21
N LYS A 26 8.97 -8.98 -6.85
CA LYS A 26 10.01 -9.73 -7.54
C LYS A 26 11.04 -10.33 -6.61
N CYS A 27 11.07 -9.89 -5.36
CA CYS A 27 12.03 -10.43 -4.40
C CYS A 27 11.66 -11.86 -4.03
N PRO A 28 12.65 -12.78 -3.93
CA PRO A 28 12.35 -14.16 -3.54
C PRO A 28 11.69 -14.27 -2.18
N GLU A 29 11.99 -13.34 -1.29
CA GLU A 29 11.46 -13.32 0.07
C GLU A 29 10.01 -12.82 0.15
N ALA A 30 9.45 -12.32 -0.97
CA ALA A 30 8.09 -11.77 -0.94
C ALA A 30 7.07 -12.78 -0.44
N LYS A 31 7.20 -14.03 -0.82
CA LYS A 31 6.26 -15.07 -0.39
C LYS A 31 6.36 -15.41 1.08
N ASN A 32 7.45 -15.01 1.72
CA ASN A 32 7.63 -15.15 3.16
C ASN A 32 7.48 -13.82 3.88
N SER A 33 6.89 -12.83 3.22
CA SER A 33 6.75 -11.49 3.78
C SER A 33 5.29 -11.14 3.94
N ILE A 34 4.99 -10.37 4.97
CA ILE A 34 3.66 -9.81 5.20
C ILE A 34 3.75 -8.33 4.84
N LEU A 35 2.92 -7.91 3.91
CA LEU A 35 2.92 -6.53 3.44
C LEU A 35 1.83 -5.74 4.14
N TYR A 36 2.22 -4.66 4.82
CA TYR A 36 1.30 -3.73 5.46
C TYR A 36 1.26 -2.45 4.63
N ILE A 37 0.10 -2.16 4.05
CA ILE A 37 -0.09 -0.96 3.24
C ILE A 37 -0.93 0.03 4.05
N PHE A 38 -0.36 1.21 4.31
CA PHE A 38 -1.06 2.27 5.00
C PHE A 38 -1.40 3.36 3.99
N SER A 39 -2.70 3.55 3.73
CA SER A 39 -3.21 4.54 2.80
C SER A 39 -3.76 5.73 3.56
N ASP A 40 -3.12 6.88 3.39
CA ASP A 40 -3.58 8.11 4.03
C ASP A 40 -4.81 8.65 3.31
N GLY A 41 -5.61 9.45 4.01
CA GLY A 41 -6.80 10.05 3.43
C GLY A 41 -6.46 11.22 2.51
N ALA A 42 -7.46 11.64 1.73
CA ALA A 42 -7.27 12.75 0.80
C ALA A 42 -7.05 14.06 1.55
N LYS A 43 -6.05 14.81 1.12
CA LYS A 43 -5.72 16.10 1.72
C LYS A 43 -6.72 17.18 1.33
N ASN A 44 -7.28 17.06 0.13
CA ASN A 44 -8.30 18.00 -0.37
C ASN A 44 -9.13 17.28 -1.43
N GLU A 45 -10.13 17.97 -1.97
CA GLU A 45 -11.02 17.37 -2.95
C GLU A 45 -10.29 16.92 -4.22
N ASN A 46 -9.26 17.62 -4.60
CA ASN A 46 -8.49 17.28 -5.81
C ASN A 46 -7.75 15.96 -5.64
N ALA A 47 -7.43 15.58 -4.42
CA ALA A 47 -6.70 14.36 -4.15
C ALA A 47 -7.60 13.14 -3.94
N VAL A 48 -8.91 13.35 -3.72
CA VAL A 48 -9.83 12.24 -3.43
C VAL A 48 -9.79 11.18 -4.51
N HIS A 49 -9.89 11.61 -5.77
CA HIS A 49 -9.92 10.68 -6.88
C HIS A 49 -8.62 9.86 -6.96
N LYS A 50 -7.50 10.53 -6.77
CA LYS A 50 -6.19 9.87 -6.84
C LYS A 50 -6.01 8.89 -5.69
N VAL A 51 -6.45 9.27 -4.49
CA VAL A 51 -6.38 8.38 -3.33
C VAL A 51 -7.23 7.15 -3.54
N GLN A 52 -8.43 7.31 -4.09
CA GLN A 52 -9.31 6.18 -4.38
C GLN A 52 -8.68 5.25 -5.41
N GLN A 53 -7.99 5.80 -6.40
CA GLN A 53 -7.31 5.00 -7.40
C GLN A 53 -6.20 4.16 -6.77
N VAL A 54 -5.42 4.74 -5.87
CA VAL A 54 -4.38 4.01 -5.16
C VAL A 54 -4.99 2.88 -4.34
N ARG A 55 -6.07 3.17 -3.62
CA ARG A 55 -6.73 2.17 -2.79
C ARG A 55 -7.29 1.02 -3.62
N LYS A 56 -7.87 1.33 -4.78
CA LYS A 56 -8.37 0.31 -5.69
C LYS A 56 -7.22 -0.57 -6.19
N THR A 57 -6.10 0.05 -6.54
CA THR A 57 -4.92 -0.68 -6.99
C THR A 57 -4.38 -1.59 -5.88
N ALA A 58 -4.33 -1.08 -4.64
CA ALA A 58 -3.86 -1.86 -3.51
C ALA A 58 -4.74 -3.10 -3.28
N LYS A 59 -6.06 -2.93 -3.39
CA LYS A 59 -6.97 -4.06 -3.22
C LYS A 59 -6.81 -5.10 -4.31
N ALA A 60 -6.52 -4.66 -5.53
CA ALA A 60 -6.25 -5.58 -6.63
C ALA A 60 -4.97 -6.38 -6.37
N PHE A 61 -3.93 -5.72 -5.89
CA PHE A 61 -2.68 -6.40 -5.56
C PHE A 61 -2.86 -7.38 -4.40
N ALA A 62 -3.71 -7.04 -3.43
CA ALA A 62 -3.93 -7.91 -2.28
C ALA A 62 -4.56 -9.26 -2.68
N LYS A 63 -5.19 -9.33 -3.84
CA LYS A 63 -5.77 -10.56 -4.34
C LYS A 63 -4.76 -11.45 -5.04
N GLN A 64 -3.55 -10.95 -5.29
CA GLN A 64 -2.50 -11.74 -5.91
C GLN A 64 -1.69 -12.46 -4.83
N ASP A 65 -1.08 -13.58 -5.21
CA ASP A 65 -0.31 -14.39 -4.27
C ASP A 65 1.16 -14.03 -4.25
N ASP A 66 1.48 -12.74 -4.41
CA ASP A 66 2.87 -12.29 -4.41
C ASP A 66 3.49 -12.27 -3.03
N PHE A 67 2.67 -12.06 -2.00
CA PHE A 67 3.12 -12.02 -0.61
C PHE A 67 2.38 -13.07 0.21
N LYS A 68 2.94 -13.39 1.38
CA LYS A 68 2.27 -14.33 2.29
C LYS A 68 0.91 -13.78 2.70
N GLU A 69 0.85 -12.52 3.08
CA GLU A 69 -0.38 -11.82 3.38
C GLU A 69 -0.21 -10.34 3.07
N VAL A 70 -1.33 -9.67 2.78
CA VAL A 70 -1.35 -8.23 2.54
C VAL A 70 -2.46 -7.64 3.39
N PHE A 71 -2.10 -6.66 4.21
CA PHE A 71 -3.06 -5.93 5.03
C PHE A 71 -3.11 -4.49 4.55
N ILE A 72 -4.31 -3.97 4.35
CA ILE A 72 -4.51 -2.60 3.89
C ILE A 72 -5.24 -1.84 4.99
N THR A 73 -4.62 -0.76 5.46
CA THR A 73 -5.21 0.15 6.43
C THR A 73 -5.50 1.46 5.74
N GLU A 74 -6.76 1.88 5.74
CA GLU A 74 -7.19 3.12 5.09
C GLU A 74 -7.59 4.12 6.16
N SER A 75 -6.99 5.32 6.12
CA SER A 75 -7.35 6.40 7.01
C SER A 75 -8.40 7.28 6.35
N PRO A 76 -9.46 7.68 7.08
CA PRO A 76 -10.50 8.54 6.51
C PRO A 76 -10.01 9.96 6.27
N GLU A 77 -8.97 10.40 6.97
CA GLU A 77 -8.43 11.74 6.89
C GLU A 77 -6.95 11.70 6.62
N ASN A 78 -6.45 12.80 6.05
CA ASN A 78 -5.01 12.95 5.91
C ASN A 78 -4.46 13.52 7.21
N LYS A 79 -3.77 12.71 7.96
CA LYS A 79 -3.18 13.11 9.25
C LYS A 79 -1.73 13.52 9.11
N GLY A 80 -1.13 13.24 7.96
CA GLY A 80 0.30 13.43 7.80
C GLY A 80 1.09 12.46 8.68
N LEU A 81 2.19 11.96 8.17
CA LEU A 81 2.98 11.00 8.93
C LEU A 81 3.67 11.64 10.13
N ALA A 82 3.99 12.92 10.03
CA ALA A 82 4.68 13.63 11.11
C ALA A 82 3.77 13.92 12.30
N ASN A 83 2.47 13.90 12.11
CA ASN A 83 1.49 14.25 13.14
C ASN A 83 0.77 13.05 13.73
N SER A 84 1.06 11.90 13.24
CA SER A 84 0.36 10.69 13.70
C SER A 84 1.02 10.02 14.88
#